data_c4c4d188e56ad61eb5b42948dbbf5bce
#
_entry.id   c4c4d188e56ad61eb5b42948dbbf5bce
#
_cell.length_a   1.000
_cell.length_b   1.000
_cell.length_c   1.000
_cell.angle_alpha   90.00
_cell.angle_beta   90.00
_cell.angle_gamma   90.00
#
_symmetry.space_group_name_H-M   'P 1'
#
loop_
_entity.id
_entity.type
_entity.pdbx_description
1 polymer ?
#
loop_
_entity_poly.entity_id
_entity_poly.type
_entity_poly.pdbx_seq_one_letter_code
_entity_poly.pdbx_strand_id
1 'polypeptide(L)'
;MTDHDSAPETMRTVRFQEYGEPGEVLHLETVSVPIPGPGRIRIVVHACGLAPADWALCRGLFAGELPRGIGIDVSGTVDAVGDGVTDVSIGDLVLGTADWAGGPTAGASDRAIMDRWTPVPAGLDLVEAAALPMALDTAYGHLMWLELDPEKTILIHGAGSTIGYAAVQIALLRGMRVIATAGETYAQRLRDLGATVTSYGDGMVERVSAISNGPVDLVLDTAPVGGALPDLVRIAGGDPKRVLTISDFAAAEELGVRDSFHEDRTQRVDALPEFAQLAADGKFTVPIARTFPLDEWRTALDISLGGNARGKLLLLPGTPASDA
;
A
#
# COMPACT_ATOMS: atom_id res chain seq x y z
N MET A 1 36.65 -6.67 36.30
CA MET A 1 35.39 -6.58 35.53
C MET A 1 35.76 -5.94 34.25
N THR A 2 35.98 -6.73 33.21
CA THR A 2 36.29 -6.25 31.85
C THR A 2 34.95 -6.06 31.16
N ASP A 3 34.56 -4.79 30.97
CA ASP A 3 33.52 -4.41 29.99
C ASP A 3 33.98 -4.94 28.63
N HIS A 4 33.32 -5.99 28.16
CA HIS A 4 33.37 -6.36 26.78
C HIS A 4 32.55 -5.29 26.03
N ASP A 5 33.23 -4.28 25.56
CA ASP A 5 32.74 -3.34 24.56
C ASP A 5 32.47 -4.14 23.26
N SER A 6 31.35 -4.83 23.23
CA SER A 6 30.92 -5.52 22.02
C SER A 6 30.55 -4.44 21.00
N ALA A 7 31.17 -4.49 19.81
CA ALA A 7 30.82 -3.60 18.72
C ALA A 7 29.29 -3.57 18.55
N PRO A 8 28.72 -2.38 18.29
CA PRO A 8 27.27 -2.27 18.13
C PRO A 8 26.77 -3.20 17.01
N GLU A 9 25.67 -3.90 17.28
CA GLU A 9 25.04 -4.77 16.31
C GLU A 9 24.64 -3.92 15.08
N THR A 10 24.93 -4.41 13.87
CA THR A 10 24.65 -3.70 12.61
C THR A 10 23.61 -4.46 11.79
N MET A 11 22.97 -3.73 10.87
CA MET A 11 21.97 -4.24 9.95
C MET A 11 22.07 -3.56 8.58
N ARG A 12 21.53 -4.19 7.55
CA ARG A 12 21.40 -3.58 6.22
C ARG A 12 20.09 -2.80 6.13
N THR A 13 20.11 -1.69 5.38
CA THR A 13 18.93 -0.88 5.11
C THR A 13 19.06 -0.18 3.76
N VAL A 14 17.96 -0.03 3.03
CA VAL A 14 17.87 0.82 1.83
C VAL A 14 17.35 2.17 2.25
N ARG A 15 18.15 3.23 2.06
CA ARG A 15 17.82 4.59 2.48
C ARG A 15 18.43 5.66 1.60
N PHE A 16 17.99 6.89 1.78
CA PHE A 16 18.50 8.07 1.08
C PHE A 16 18.93 9.16 2.07
N GLN A 17 19.96 9.94 1.67
CA GLN A 17 20.55 11.01 2.47
C GLN A 17 20.26 12.40 1.91
N GLU A 18 19.68 12.48 0.71
CA GLU A 18 19.22 13.69 0.03
C GLU A 18 17.97 13.38 -0.80
N TYR A 19 17.17 14.41 -1.08
CA TYR A 19 16.02 14.26 -1.95
C TYR A 19 16.43 14.27 -3.41
N GLY A 20 15.82 13.41 -4.22
CA GLY A 20 16.13 13.27 -5.64
C GLY A 20 15.43 12.08 -6.28
N GLU A 21 15.91 11.70 -7.46
CA GLU A 21 15.38 10.52 -8.15
C GLU A 21 15.78 9.23 -7.40
N PRO A 22 14.84 8.31 -7.15
CA PRO A 22 15.07 7.11 -6.32
C PRO A 22 16.28 6.27 -6.77
N GLY A 23 16.50 6.14 -8.08
CA GLY A 23 17.63 5.39 -8.64
C GLY A 23 18.99 6.02 -8.35
N GLU A 24 19.03 7.32 -8.05
CA GLU A 24 20.24 8.09 -7.78
C GLU A 24 20.54 8.20 -6.28
N VAL A 25 19.50 8.45 -5.46
CA VAL A 25 19.67 8.78 -4.04
C VAL A 25 19.55 7.59 -3.10
N LEU A 26 18.93 6.47 -3.54
CA LEU A 26 18.80 5.28 -2.72
C LEU A 26 20.06 4.41 -2.73
N HIS A 27 20.49 4.03 -1.53
CA HIS A 27 21.64 3.16 -1.32
C HIS A 27 21.34 2.08 -0.29
N LEU A 28 21.90 0.88 -0.51
CA LEU A 28 21.95 -0.15 0.52
C LEU A 28 23.14 0.15 1.43
N GLU A 29 22.88 0.39 2.69
CA GLU A 29 23.88 0.76 3.69
C GLU A 29 23.87 -0.20 4.88
N THR A 30 25.01 -0.28 5.57
CA THR A 30 25.12 -0.96 6.87
C THR A 30 25.12 0.09 7.97
N VAL A 31 24.17 -0.04 8.90
CA VAL A 31 23.94 0.92 10.00
C VAL A 31 23.78 0.19 11.33
N SER A 32 23.86 0.92 12.43
CA SER A 32 23.54 0.36 13.76
C SER A 32 22.08 -0.05 13.83
N VAL A 33 21.79 -1.16 14.51
CA VAL A 33 20.42 -1.62 14.77
C VAL A 33 19.69 -0.57 15.62
N PRO A 34 18.49 -0.08 15.19
CA PRO A 34 17.76 0.92 15.93
C PRO A 34 17.17 0.35 17.23
N ILE A 35 17.03 1.21 18.23
CA ILE A 35 16.38 0.85 19.50
C ILE A 35 14.95 1.42 19.48
N PRO A 36 13.91 0.61 19.80
CA PRO A 36 12.55 1.11 19.83
C PRO A 36 12.35 2.10 20.97
N GLY A 37 11.82 3.27 20.66
CA GLY A 37 11.40 4.26 21.65
C GLY A 37 10.09 3.86 22.36
N PRO A 38 9.61 4.69 23.32
CA PRO A 38 8.36 4.44 24.01
C PRO A 38 7.18 4.27 23.04
N GLY A 39 6.32 3.27 23.31
CA GLY A 39 5.15 2.96 22.50
C GLY A 39 5.46 2.36 21.13
N ARG A 40 6.69 1.92 20.88
CA ARG A 40 7.14 1.34 19.60
C ARG A 40 7.70 -0.06 19.80
N ILE A 41 7.71 -0.84 18.75
CA ILE A 41 8.36 -2.15 18.71
C ILE A 41 9.43 -2.18 17.62
N ARG A 42 10.35 -3.14 17.72
CA ARG A 42 11.25 -3.50 16.64
C ARG A 42 10.97 -4.93 16.20
N ILE A 43 11.05 -5.13 14.92
CA ILE A 43 10.89 -6.46 14.30
C ILE A 43 12.14 -6.86 13.53
N VAL A 44 12.40 -8.16 13.46
CA VAL A 44 13.15 -8.76 12.36
C VAL A 44 12.21 -8.82 11.17
N VAL A 45 12.55 -8.13 10.08
CA VAL A 45 11.69 -8.04 8.90
C VAL A 45 11.73 -9.34 8.12
N HIS A 46 10.58 -9.98 7.93
CA HIS A 46 10.42 -11.13 7.05
C HIS A 46 10.11 -10.69 5.62
N ALA A 47 9.20 -9.73 5.48
CA ALA A 47 8.86 -9.16 4.19
C ALA A 47 8.54 -7.67 4.32
N CYS A 48 8.89 -6.92 3.28
CA CYS A 48 8.61 -5.50 3.15
C CYS A 48 7.93 -5.25 1.80
N GLY A 49 6.70 -4.74 1.83
CA GLY A 49 5.94 -4.38 0.63
C GLY A 49 6.35 -3.00 0.12
N LEU A 50 6.67 -2.93 -1.17
CA LEU A 50 7.02 -1.68 -1.86
C LEU A 50 5.80 -1.07 -2.55
N ALA A 51 5.74 0.26 -2.60
CA ALA A 51 4.68 1.02 -3.24
C ALA A 51 5.23 2.27 -3.96
N PRO A 52 4.50 2.85 -4.91
CA PRO A 52 4.89 4.12 -5.53
C PRO A 52 5.14 5.26 -4.52
N ALA A 53 4.49 5.21 -3.36
CA ALA A 53 4.72 6.16 -2.27
C ALA A 53 6.16 6.15 -1.76
N ASP A 54 6.81 4.98 -1.70
CA ASP A 54 8.22 4.86 -1.28
C ASP A 54 9.15 5.68 -2.19
N TRP A 55 8.88 5.68 -3.49
CA TRP A 55 9.63 6.46 -4.47
C TRP A 55 9.30 7.96 -4.40
N ALA A 56 8.04 8.28 -4.09
CA ALA A 56 7.62 9.67 -3.90
C ALA A 56 8.26 10.30 -2.65
N LEU A 57 8.54 9.51 -1.59
CA LEU A 57 9.31 9.98 -0.43
C LEU A 57 10.70 10.48 -0.84
N CYS A 58 11.38 9.76 -1.74
CA CYS A 58 12.68 10.20 -2.25
C CYS A 58 12.60 11.53 -3.00
N ARG A 59 11.48 11.81 -3.69
CA ARG A 59 11.21 13.06 -4.41
C ARG A 59 10.67 14.19 -3.52
N GLY A 60 10.61 13.98 -2.21
CA GLY A 60 10.19 14.99 -1.25
C GLY A 60 8.72 14.94 -0.82
N LEU A 61 7.95 13.90 -1.19
CA LEU A 61 6.63 13.70 -0.61
C LEU A 61 6.78 13.52 0.90
N PHE A 62 6.05 14.34 1.69
CA PHE A 62 6.19 14.40 3.15
C PHE A 62 7.64 14.60 3.59
N ALA A 63 8.30 15.63 3.05
CA ALA A 63 9.68 15.97 3.40
C ALA A 63 9.88 16.09 4.93
N GLY A 64 11.02 15.60 5.42
CA GLY A 64 11.37 15.55 6.84
C GLY A 64 12.89 15.46 7.02
N GLU A 65 13.34 15.11 8.21
CA GLU A 65 14.77 14.95 8.51
C GLU A 65 15.38 13.79 7.71
N LEU A 66 16.62 13.95 7.32
CA LEU A 66 17.43 12.96 6.62
C LEU A 66 18.54 12.41 7.54
N PRO A 67 18.99 11.16 7.36
CA PRO A 67 18.61 10.20 6.33
C PRO A 67 17.24 9.56 6.57
N ARG A 68 16.61 9.00 5.51
CA ARG A 68 15.33 8.29 5.62
C ARG A 68 15.35 6.95 4.88
N GLY A 69 14.70 5.95 5.48
CA GLY A 69 14.45 4.65 4.86
C GLY A 69 13.22 4.65 3.95
N ILE A 70 13.07 3.58 3.17
CA ILE A 70 11.89 3.24 2.37
C ILE A 70 11.28 1.93 2.86
N GLY A 71 10.08 1.61 2.38
CA GLY A 71 9.36 0.38 2.75
C GLY A 71 8.42 0.65 3.92
N ILE A 72 7.20 1.06 3.59
CA ILE A 72 6.17 1.38 4.58
C ILE A 72 5.56 0.12 5.16
N ASP A 73 5.21 -0.84 4.30
CA ASP A 73 4.52 -2.07 4.67
C ASP A 73 5.48 -3.14 5.13
N VAL A 74 5.23 -3.74 6.29
CA VAL A 74 6.10 -4.79 6.84
C VAL A 74 5.32 -5.91 7.51
N SER A 75 5.95 -7.07 7.54
CA SER A 75 5.64 -8.17 8.44
C SER A 75 6.92 -8.75 9.04
N GLY A 76 6.85 -9.28 10.22
CA GLY A 76 8.04 -9.84 10.86
C GLY A 76 7.80 -10.35 12.27
N THR A 77 8.91 -10.70 12.91
CA THR A 77 8.93 -11.20 14.30
C THR A 77 9.43 -10.09 15.23
N VAL A 78 8.70 -9.81 16.27
CA VAL A 78 9.11 -8.84 17.32
C VAL A 78 10.40 -9.31 17.99
N ASP A 79 11.43 -8.48 17.98
CA ASP A 79 12.71 -8.77 18.64
C ASP A 79 13.07 -7.78 19.74
N ALA A 80 12.37 -6.64 19.81
CA ALA A 80 12.48 -5.71 20.93
C ALA A 80 11.17 -4.90 21.10
N VAL A 81 10.86 -4.54 22.34
CA VAL A 81 9.71 -3.71 22.72
C VAL A 81 10.17 -2.48 23.49
N GLY A 82 9.60 -1.34 23.15
CA GLY A 82 9.83 -0.08 23.86
C GLY A 82 8.96 0.07 25.12
N ASP A 83 9.28 1.06 25.91
CA ASP A 83 8.54 1.33 27.16
C ASP A 83 7.05 1.58 26.89
N GLY A 84 6.20 1.02 27.74
CA GLY A 84 4.75 1.20 27.70
C GLY A 84 4.01 0.30 26.70
N VAL A 85 4.69 -0.50 25.89
CA VAL A 85 4.07 -1.53 25.05
C VAL A 85 3.70 -2.75 25.89
N THR A 86 2.42 -3.16 25.85
CA THR A 86 1.88 -4.27 26.68
C THR A 86 1.03 -5.26 25.88
N ASP A 87 0.76 -4.99 24.64
CA ASP A 87 -0.15 -5.74 23.75
C ASP A 87 0.58 -6.72 22.83
N VAL A 88 1.92 -6.77 22.89
CA VAL A 88 2.77 -7.65 22.09
C VAL A 88 4.01 -8.05 22.88
N SER A 89 4.59 -9.21 22.57
CA SER A 89 5.78 -9.78 23.21
C SER A 89 6.86 -10.12 22.18
N ILE A 90 8.11 -10.21 22.63
CA ILE A 90 9.21 -10.72 21.82
C ILE A 90 8.87 -12.14 21.35
N GLY A 91 9.03 -12.37 20.05
CA GLY A 91 8.68 -13.62 19.38
C GLY A 91 7.33 -13.61 18.67
N ASP A 92 6.47 -12.64 18.93
CA ASP A 92 5.18 -12.52 18.27
C ASP A 92 5.36 -12.14 16.79
N LEU A 93 4.47 -12.68 15.94
CA LEU A 93 4.40 -12.33 14.53
C LEU A 93 3.43 -11.17 14.33
N VAL A 94 3.89 -10.11 13.68
CA VAL A 94 3.10 -8.91 13.44
C VAL A 94 3.19 -8.45 11.98
N LEU A 95 2.16 -7.71 11.56
CA LEU A 95 2.14 -6.96 10.31
C LEU A 95 1.68 -5.52 10.57
N GLY A 96 2.04 -4.60 9.71
CA GLY A 96 1.64 -3.19 9.85
C GLY A 96 2.56 -2.26 9.09
N THR A 97 2.77 -1.07 9.65
CA THR A 97 3.61 -0.04 9.03
C THR A 97 4.88 0.21 9.83
N ALA A 98 6.01 0.26 9.13
CA ALA A 98 7.26 0.73 9.67
C ALA A 98 7.20 2.23 9.97
N ASP A 99 8.04 2.72 10.89
CA ASP A 99 8.23 4.16 11.17
C ASP A 99 8.95 4.85 10.01
N TRP A 100 8.24 5.03 8.91
CA TRP A 100 8.76 5.62 7.68
C TRP A 100 8.90 7.15 7.74
N ALA A 101 8.21 7.80 8.69
CA ALA A 101 8.17 9.26 8.82
C ALA A 101 9.19 9.81 9.82
N GLY A 102 9.49 9.06 10.87
CA GLY A 102 10.27 9.54 12.01
C GLY A 102 11.68 8.96 12.16
N GLY A 103 12.07 7.98 11.35
CA GLY A 103 13.32 7.27 11.52
C GLY A 103 14.28 7.28 10.33
N PRO A 104 15.60 7.06 10.58
CA PRO A 104 16.61 6.98 9.54
C PRO A 104 16.57 5.67 8.74
N THR A 105 15.68 4.75 9.11
CA THR A 105 15.47 3.43 8.50
C THR A 105 13.98 3.13 8.47
N ALA A 106 13.54 2.26 7.54
CA ALA A 106 12.17 1.78 7.48
C ALA A 106 12.13 0.27 7.14
N GLY A 107 11.07 -0.21 6.50
CA GLY A 107 10.87 -1.64 6.26
C GLY A 107 11.83 -2.32 5.30
N ALA A 108 12.43 -1.58 4.35
CA ALA A 108 13.46 -2.12 3.45
C ALA A 108 14.80 -2.31 4.18
N SER A 109 14.80 -3.10 5.24
CA SER A 109 15.89 -3.29 6.20
C SER A 109 15.83 -4.68 6.81
N ASP A 110 16.93 -5.17 7.38
CA ASP A 110 16.94 -6.42 8.16
C ASP A 110 16.08 -6.31 9.43
N ARG A 111 15.99 -5.12 10.03
CA ARG A 111 15.11 -4.81 11.18
C ARG A 111 14.43 -3.46 10.97
N ALA A 112 13.21 -3.32 11.46
CA ALA A 112 12.44 -2.09 11.37
C ALA A 112 11.78 -1.73 12.70
N ILE A 113 11.67 -0.43 12.98
CA ILE A 113 10.80 0.09 14.04
C ILE A 113 9.38 0.19 13.49
N MET A 114 8.40 -0.17 14.30
CA MET A 114 6.98 0.00 13.99
C MET A 114 6.31 0.88 15.05
N ASP A 115 5.42 1.73 14.60
CA ASP A 115 4.54 2.54 15.45
C ASP A 115 3.08 2.07 15.40
N ARG A 116 2.76 1.21 14.41
CA ARG A 116 1.43 0.63 14.24
C ARG A 116 1.52 -0.82 13.74
N TRP A 117 0.92 -1.73 14.47
CA TRP A 117 0.95 -3.16 14.19
C TRP A 117 -0.37 -3.86 14.55
N THR A 118 -0.52 -5.06 14.02
CA THR A 118 -1.52 -6.04 14.47
C THR A 118 -0.87 -7.43 14.44
N PRO A 119 -1.29 -8.36 15.32
CA PRO A 119 -0.85 -9.75 15.24
C PRO A 119 -1.17 -10.37 13.88
N VAL A 120 -0.27 -11.19 13.36
CA VAL A 120 -0.53 -11.99 12.17
C VAL A 120 -1.47 -13.14 12.55
N PRO A 121 -2.67 -13.23 11.97
CA PRO A 121 -3.60 -14.33 12.24
C PRO A 121 -2.99 -15.69 11.84
N ALA A 122 -3.36 -16.73 12.58
CA ALA A 122 -2.96 -18.09 12.24
C ALA A 122 -3.43 -18.45 10.82
N GLY A 123 -2.52 -18.96 10.01
CA GLY A 123 -2.78 -19.33 8.62
C GLY A 123 -2.46 -18.26 7.57
N LEU A 124 -2.19 -17.02 7.96
CA LEU A 124 -1.71 -15.99 7.05
C LEU A 124 -0.19 -16.08 6.90
N ASP A 125 0.29 -16.23 5.67
CA ASP A 125 1.71 -16.19 5.35
C ASP A 125 2.29 -14.78 5.55
N LEU A 126 3.54 -14.67 6.01
CA LEU A 126 4.17 -13.38 6.30
C LEU A 126 4.43 -12.54 5.05
N VAL A 127 4.69 -13.17 3.90
CA VAL A 127 4.83 -12.44 2.64
C VAL A 127 3.49 -11.85 2.20
N GLU A 128 2.40 -12.63 2.34
CA GLU A 128 1.05 -12.13 2.08
C GLU A 128 0.66 -11.03 3.08
N ALA A 129 1.00 -11.19 4.35
CA ALA A 129 0.75 -10.20 5.40
C ALA A 129 1.38 -8.83 5.07
N ALA A 130 2.65 -8.82 4.59
CA ALA A 130 3.33 -7.58 4.20
C ALA A 130 2.76 -6.92 2.94
N ALA A 131 1.89 -7.58 2.19
CA ALA A 131 1.23 -6.97 1.03
C ALA A 131 0.01 -6.12 1.43
N LEU A 132 -0.54 -6.32 2.63
CA LEU A 132 -1.85 -5.79 3.02
C LEU A 132 -1.86 -4.30 3.42
N PRO A 133 -0.97 -3.78 4.30
CA PRO A 133 -1.23 -2.55 5.05
C PRO A 133 -1.60 -1.35 4.18
N MET A 134 -0.73 -0.88 3.32
CA MET A 134 -0.99 0.32 2.50
C MET A 134 -2.14 0.12 1.50
N ALA A 135 -2.20 -1.06 0.86
CA ALA A 135 -3.26 -1.34 -0.11
C ALA A 135 -4.63 -1.30 0.56
N LEU A 136 -4.74 -1.91 1.74
CA LEU A 136 -5.95 -1.91 2.55
C LEU A 136 -6.28 -0.53 3.11
N ASP A 137 -5.34 0.10 3.84
CA ASP A 137 -5.59 1.36 4.52
C ASP A 137 -6.00 2.47 3.54
N THR A 138 -5.32 2.51 2.37
CA THR A 138 -5.67 3.47 1.34
C THR A 138 -7.04 3.17 0.75
N ALA A 139 -7.31 1.93 0.35
CA ALA A 139 -8.61 1.56 -0.22
C ALA A 139 -9.75 1.76 0.78
N TYR A 140 -9.59 1.27 2.01
CA TYR A 140 -10.61 1.35 3.05
C TYR A 140 -10.89 2.79 3.46
N GLY A 141 -9.85 3.57 3.74
CA GLY A 141 -9.99 4.97 4.14
C GLY A 141 -10.75 5.80 3.11
N HIS A 142 -10.40 5.68 1.82
CA HIS A 142 -11.06 6.43 0.75
C HIS A 142 -12.49 5.95 0.47
N LEU A 143 -12.75 4.65 0.57
CA LEU A 143 -14.10 4.12 0.48
C LEU A 143 -14.99 4.63 1.63
N MET A 144 -14.44 4.76 2.86
CA MET A 144 -15.20 5.34 3.98
C MET A 144 -15.51 6.83 3.75
N TRP A 145 -14.66 7.58 3.08
CA TRP A 145 -14.97 8.97 2.69
C TRP A 145 -16.07 9.06 1.65
N LEU A 146 -16.23 8.04 0.80
CA LEU A 146 -17.32 7.97 -0.18
C LEU A 146 -18.66 7.55 0.42
N GLU A 147 -18.70 7.18 1.71
CA GLU A 147 -19.95 6.81 2.41
C GLU A 147 -20.71 5.71 1.69
N LEU A 148 -20.12 4.49 1.72
CA LEU A 148 -20.65 3.32 1.03
C LEU A 148 -22.09 3.01 1.46
N ASP A 149 -22.93 2.71 0.48
CA ASP A 149 -24.33 2.35 0.65
C ASP A 149 -24.63 1.13 -0.23
N PRO A 150 -25.09 0.01 0.34
CA PRO A 150 -25.35 -1.23 -0.42
C PRO A 150 -26.32 -1.06 -1.60
N GLU A 151 -27.19 -0.05 -1.58
CA GLU A 151 -28.12 0.21 -2.69
C GLU A 151 -27.48 0.94 -3.87
N LYS A 152 -26.26 1.49 -3.68
CA LYS A 152 -25.54 2.27 -4.68
C LYS A 152 -24.60 1.44 -5.54
N THR A 153 -24.30 1.98 -6.72
CA THR A 153 -23.30 1.45 -7.64
C THR A 153 -22.03 2.30 -7.56
N ILE A 154 -20.90 1.64 -7.36
CA ILE A 154 -19.57 2.28 -7.40
C ILE A 154 -18.77 1.82 -8.63
N LEU A 155 -18.12 2.75 -9.30
CA LEU A 155 -17.06 2.45 -10.26
C LEU A 155 -15.70 2.53 -9.54
N ILE A 156 -14.92 1.44 -9.62
CA ILE A 156 -13.51 1.43 -9.24
C ILE A 156 -12.67 1.51 -10.52
N HIS A 157 -12.11 2.70 -10.79
CA HIS A 157 -11.20 2.90 -11.93
C HIS A 157 -9.78 2.48 -11.53
N GLY A 158 -9.08 1.72 -12.40
CA GLY A 158 -7.76 1.21 -12.08
C GLY A 158 -7.77 0.00 -11.14
N ALA A 159 -8.83 -0.82 -11.18
CA ALA A 159 -8.99 -2.00 -10.33
C ALA A 159 -7.90 -3.07 -10.47
N GLY A 160 -7.01 -2.95 -11.45
CA GLY A 160 -5.79 -3.77 -11.58
C GLY A 160 -4.61 -3.29 -10.74
N SER A 161 -4.68 -2.13 -10.09
CA SER A 161 -3.70 -1.71 -9.08
C SER A 161 -3.93 -2.47 -7.76
N THR A 162 -2.94 -2.52 -6.87
CA THR A 162 -3.10 -3.18 -5.56
C THR A 162 -4.18 -2.53 -4.72
N ILE A 163 -4.26 -1.20 -4.73
CA ILE A 163 -5.28 -0.42 -4.02
C ILE A 163 -6.66 -0.63 -4.66
N GLY A 164 -6.75 -0.57 -6.00
CA GLY A 164 -8.01 -0.79 -6.70
C GLY A 164 -8.54 -2.20 -6.53
N TYR A 165 -7.66 -3.20 -6.53
CA TYR A 165 -8.03 -4.60 -6.28
C TYR A 165 -8.56 -4.81 -4.85
N ALA A 166 -7.92 -4.19 -3.85
CA ALA A 166 -8.42 -4.15 -2.48
C ALA A 166 -9.77 -3.42 -2.39
N ALA A 167 -9.91 -2.27 -3.06
CA ALA A 167 -11.14 -1.47 -3.05
C ALA A 167 -12.35 -2.25 -3.61
N VAL A 168 -12.15 -3.01 -4.69
CA VAL A 168 -13.21 -3.87 -5.25
C VAL A 168 -13.69 -4.88 -4.21
N GLN A 169 -12.79 -5.58 -3.53
CA GLN A 169 -13.16 -6.56 -2.52
C GLN A 169 -13.87 -5.92 -1.33
N ILE A 170 -13.36 -4.80 -0.83
CA ILE A 170 -13.97 -4.07 0.29
C ILE A 170 -15.39 -3.63 -0.08
N ALA A 171 -15.58 -3.03 -1.26
CA ALA A 171 -16.89 -2.57 -1.71
C ALA A 171 -17.89 -3.73 -1.86
N LEU A 172 -17.47 -4.88 -2.41
CA LEU A 172 -18.27 -6.09 -2.51
C LEU A 172 -18.64 -6.66 -1.13
N LEU A 173 -17.67 -6.73 -0.20
CA LEU A 173 -17.91 -7.18 1.18
C LEU A 173 -18.88 -6.26 1.94
N ARG A 174 -18.94 -4.98 1.56
CA ARG A 174 -19.91 -4.01 2.10
C ARG A 174 -21.26 -4.02 1.34
N GLY A 175 -21.45 -4.95 0.40
CA GLY A 175 -22.72 -5.16 -0.31
C GLY A 175 -22.96 -4.24 -1.51
N MET A 176 -21.95 -3.46 -1.93
CA MET A 176 -22.07 -2.55 -3.07
C MET A 176 -22.20 -3.32 -4.39
N ARG A 177 -22.89 -2.73 -5.36
CA ARG A 177 -22.76 -3.11 -6.77
C ARG A 177 -21.49 -2.48 -7.35
N VAL A 178 -20.51 -3.31 -7.71
CA VAL A 178 -19.20 -2.84 -8.17
C VAL A 178 -19.03 -3.02 -9.68
N ILE A 179 -18.72 -1.91 -10.35
CA ILE A 179 -18.19 -1.90 -11.71
C ILE A 179 -16.70 -1.61 -11.60
N ALA A 180 -15.86 -2.35 -12.33
CA ALA A 180 -14.41 -2.21 -12.26
C ALA A 180 -13.84 -1.99 -13.66
N THR A 181 -12.90 -1.05 -13.82
CA THR A 181 -12.08 -1.00 -15.03
C THR A 181 -10.74 -1.65 -14.77
N ALA A 182 -10.37 -2.62 -15.59
CA ALA A 182 -9.11 -3.34 -15.49
C ALA A 182 -8.62 -3.81 -16.86
N GLY A 183 -7.29 -4.00 -16.96
CA GLY A 183 -6.69 -4.76 -18.06
C GLY A 183 -6.91 -6.27 -17.90
N GLU A 184 -6.59 -7.03 -18.94
CA GLU A 184 -6.84 -8.48 -19.02
C GLU A 184 -6.21 -9.28 -17.88
N THR A 185 -5.07 -8.83 -17.34
CA THR A 185 -4.33 -9.53 -16.27
C THR A 185 -5.23 -9.84 -15.05
N TYR A 186 -6.11 -8.91 -14.68
CA TYR A 186 -6.96 -9.06 -13.48
C TYR A 186 -8.45 -9.16 -13.80
N ALA A 187 -8.86 -8.95 -15.05
CA ALA A 187 -10.27 -8.89 -15.40
C ALA A 187 -11.05 -10.14 -14.98
N GLN A 188 -10.50 -11.33 -15.20
CA GLN A 188 -11.19 -12.56 -14.80
C GLN A 188 -11.27 -12.73 -13.30
N ARG A 189 -10.17 -12.48 -12.56
CA ARG A 189 -10.15 -12.56 -11.09
C ARG A 189 -11.15 -11.60 -10.45
N LEU A 190 -11.27 -10.39 -10.98
CA LEU A 190 -12.23 -9.39 -10.50
C LEU A 190 -13.69 -9.84 -10.76
N ARG A 191 -13.96 -10.50 -11.90
CA ARG A 191 -15.28 -11.11 -12.17
C ARG A 191 -15.59 -12.25 -11.21
N ASP A 192 -14.60 -13.09 -10.93
CA ASP A 192 -14.75 -14.22 -9.99
C ASP A 192 -15.05 -13.73 -8.57
N LEU A 193 -14.57 -12.55 -8.19
CA LEU A 193 -14.92 -11.87 -6.94
C LEU A 193 -16.34 -11.32 -6.92
N GLY A 194 -16.99 -11.14 -8.09
CA GLY A 194 -18.36 -10.62 -8.20
C GLY A 194 -18.49 -9.23 -8.81
N ALA A 195 -17.40 -8.60 -9.24
CA ALA A 195 -17.46 -7.30 -9.92
C ALA A 195 -17.87 -7.44 -11.40
N THR A 196 -18.58 -6.45 -11.92
CA THR A 196 -18.76 -6.31 -13.37
C THR A 196 -17.56 -5.58 -13.96
N VAL A 197 -16.82 -6.22 -14.86
CA VAL A 197 -15.54 -5.70 -15.35
C VAL A 197 -15.64 -5.25 -16.80
N THR A 198 -15.12 -4.04 -17.07
CA THR A 198 -14.96 -3.49 -18.41
C THR A 198 -13.53 -2.95 -18.60
N SER A 199 -13.14 -2.65 -19.85
CA SER A 199 -11.85 -2.00 -20.15
C SER A 199 -11.91 -0.50 -19.88
N TYR A 200 -10.75 0.10 -19.61
CA TYR A 200 -10.56 1.55 -19.58
C TYR A 200 -10.28 2.11 -20.98
N GLY A 201 -10.06 3.44 -21.11
CA GLY A 201 -9.76 4.13 -22.36
C GLY A 201 -10.98 4.34 -23.23
N ASP A 202 -10.77 4.50 -24.54
CA ASP A 202 -11.78 4.92 -25.51
C ASP A 202 -13.10 4.17 -25.38
N GLY A 203 -14.21 4.91 -25.34
CA GLY A 203 -15.55 4.36 -25.15
C GLY A 203 -15.87 3.86 -23.74
N MET A 204 -15.03 4.17 -22.73
CA MET A 204 -15.28 3.75 -21.35
C MET A 204 -16.60 4.31 -20.80
N VAL A 205 -16.92 5.56 -21.10
CA VAL A 205 -18.15 6.22 -20.64
C VAL A 205 -19.38 5.47 -21.11
N GLU A 206 -19.43 5.12 -22.38
CA GLU A 206 -20.57 4.41 -23.01
C GLU A 206 -20.69 2.99 -22.42
N ARG A 207 -19.56 2.28 -22.27
CA ARG A 207 -19.57 0.92 -21.70
C ARG A 207 -20.05 0.90 -20.26
N VAL A 208 -19.54 1.81 -19.43
CA VAL A 208 -19.96 1.89 -18.02
C VAL A 208 -21.42 2.30 -17.93
N SER A 209 -21.88 3.29 -18.69
CA SER A 209 -23.28 3.72 -18.73
C SER A 209 -24.23 2.60 -19.15
N ALA A 210 -23.83 1.77 -20.13
CA ALA A 210 -24.61 0.61 -20.55
C ALA A 210 -24.71 -0.47 -19.44
N ILE A 211 -23.63 -0.68 -18.64
CA ILE A 211 -23.61 -1.63 -17.54
C ILE A 211 -24.46 -1.14 -16.35
N SER A 212 -24.35 0.14 -16.01
CA SER A 212 -25.06 0.74 -14.86
C SER A 212 -26.50 1.14 -15.20
N ASN A 213 -26.87 1.19 -16.48
CA ASN A 213 -28.12 1.73 -16.98
C ASN A 213 -28.32 3.21 -16.62
N GLY A 214 -27.23 4.00 -16.76
CA GLY A 214 -27.19 5.43 -16.44
C GLY A 214 -25.91 5.79 -15.67
N PRO A 215 -25.87 6.96 -15.04
CA PRO A 215 -24.75 7.37 -14.19
C PRO A 215 -24.55 6.43 -13.01
N VAL A 216 -23.29 6.26 -12.59
CA VAL A 216 -22.96 5.60 -11.31
C VAL A 216 -23.09 6.59 -10.15
N ASP A 217 -23.29 6.07 -8.94
CA ASP A 217 -23.46 6.89 -7.74
C ASP A 217 -22.13 7.40 -7.21
N LEU A 218 -21.09 6.59 -7.29
CA LEU A 218 -19.76 6.87 -6.74
C LEU A 218 -18.67 6.39 -7.69
N VAL A 219 -17.53 7.08 -7.68
CA VAL A 219 -16.32 6.68 -8.40
C VAL A 219 -15.11 6.80 -7.50
N LEU A 220 -14.32 5.73 -7.40
CA LEU A 220 -12.98 5.76 -6.82
C LEU A 220 -11.97 5.54 -7.94
N ASP A 221 -11.10 6.52 -8.16
CA ASP A 221 -10.01 6.44 -9.12
C ASP A 221 -8.71 6.07 -8.42
N THR A 222 -8.19 4.90 -8.77
CA THR A 222 -6.93 4.32 -8.27
C THR A 222 -5.92 4.05 -9.39
N ALA A 223 -6.22 4.56 -10.60
CA ALA A 223 -5.33 4.41 -11.74
C ALA A 223 -4.14 5.38 -11.65
N PRO A 224 -3.00 5.07 -12.27
CA PRO A 224 -1.95 6.06 -12.50
C PRO A 224 -2.51 7.25 -13.31
N VAL A 225 -1.88 8.43 -13.14
CA VAL A 225 -2.25 9.62 -13.90
C VAL A 225 -2.28 9.32 -15.41
N GLY A 226 -3.41 9.57 -16.03
CA GLY A 226 -3.65 9.21 -17.44
C GLY A 226 -4.78 10.01 -18.11
N GLY A 227 -5.24 11.09 -17.46
CA GLY A 227 -6.25 11.99 -18.03
C GLY A 227 -7.68 11.42 -18.03
N ALA A 228 -7.98 10.44 -17.18
CA ALA A 228 -9.30 9.81 -17.12
C ALA A 228 -10.36 10.63 -16.38
N LEU A 229 -9.98 11.58 -15.51
CA LEU A 229 -10.91 12.29 -14.62
C LEU A 229 -12.09 12.97 -15.35
N PRO A 230 -11.94 13.62 -16.51
CA PRO A 230 -13.10 14.18 -17.22
C PRO A 230 -14.14 13.11 -17.58
N ASP A 231 -13.71 11.92 -17.99
CA ASP A 231 -14.59 10.79 -18.30
C ASP A 231 -15.25 10.23 -17.04
N LEU A 232 -14.51 10.14 -15.93
CA LEU A 232 -15.03 9.68 -14.66
C LEU A 232 -16.10 10.62 -14.10
N VAL A 233 -15.93 11.94 -14.26
CA VAL A 233 -16.97 12.92 -13.92
C VAL A 233 -18.21 12.73 -14.79
N ARG A 234 -18.06 12.49 -16.11
CA ARG A 234 -19.20 12.18 -16.99
C ARG A 234 -19.94 10.91 -16.56
N ILE A 235 -19.19 9.87 -16.21
CA ILE A 235 -19.74 8.60 -15.72
C ILE A 235 -20.55 8.80 -14.42
N ALA A 236 -20.10 9.72 -13.55
CA ALA A 236 -20.79 10.12 -12.33
C ALA A 236 -21.97 11.10 -12.57
N GLY A 237 -22.42 11.26 -13.82
CA GLY A 237 -23.53 12.15 -14.15
C GLY A 237 -23.19 13.64 -14.18
N GLY A 238 -21.91 13.98 -14.30
CA GLY A 238 -21.41 15.35 -14.33
C GLY A 238 -21.15 15.97 -12.95
N ASP A 239 -21.30 15.21 -11.89
CA ASP A 239 -21.05 15.67 -10.51
C ASP A 239 -19.64 15.27 -10.05
N PRO A 240 -18.67 16.22 -10.01
CA PRO A 240 -17.30 15.91 -9.59
C PRO A 240 -17.20 15.50 -8.12
N LYS A 241 -18.19 15.81 -7.28
CA LYS A 241 -18.18 15.44 -5.84
C LYS A 241 -18.46 13.96 -5.60
N ARG A 242 -18.96 13.25 -6.62
CA ARG A 242 -19.11 11.79 -6.60
C ARG A 242 -17.83 11.04 -6.99
N VAL A 243 -16.80 11.75 -7.45
CA VAL A 243 -15.52 11.20 -7.87
C VAL A 243 -14.45 11.52 -6.82
N LEU A 244 -13.69 10.51 -6.41
CA LEU A 244 -12.54 10.64 -5.53
C LEU A 244 -11.32 10.01 -6.22
N THR A 245 -10.23 10.76 -6.40
CA THR A 245 -8.96 10.25 -6.94
C THR A 245 -7.87 10.18 -5.87
N ILE A 246 -6.97 9.20 -6.02
CA ILE A 246 -5.78 9.06 -5.18
C ILE A 246 -4.49 9.36 -5.95
N SER A 247 -4.56 9.85 -7.17
CA SER A 247 -3.38 9.98 -8.04
C SER A 247 -3.31 11.29 -8.83
N ASP A 248 -4.38 11.72 -9.49
CA ASP A 248 -4.37 12.87 -10.41
C ASP A 248 -4.83 14.16 -9.71
N PHE A 249 -4.00 14.64 -8.78
CA PHE A 249 -4.32 15.79 -7.92
C PHE A 249 -4.46 17.11 -8.71
N ALA A 250 -3.65 17.30 -9.77
CA ALA A 250 -3.71 18.51 -10.58
C ALA A 250 -5.03 18.62 -11.35
N ALA A 251 -5.44 17.55 -12.01
CA ALA A 251 -6.72 17.52 -12.71
C ALA A 251 -7.91 17.52 -11.71
N ALA A 252 -7.74 16.97 -10.51
CA ALA A 252 -8.76 17.02 -9.47
C ALA A 252 -9.06 18.46 -9.02
N GLU A 253 -8.01 19.26 -8.81
CA GLU A 253 -8.16 20.69 -8.47
C GLU A 253 -8.88 21.46 -9.59
N GLU A 254 -8.48 21.27 -10.86
CA GLU A 254 -9.09 21.96 -12.01
C GLU A 254 -10.57 21.60 -12.19
N LEU A 255 -10.93 20.33 -11.98
CA LEU A 255 -12.29 19.82 -12.21
C LEU A 255 -13.20 19.91 -10.98
N GLY A 256 -12.65 20.24 -9.82
CA GLY A 256 -13.35 20.22 -8.54
C GLY A 256 -13.70 18.81 -8.04
N VAL A 257 -12.95 17.81 -8.49
CA VAL A 257 -13.00 16.42 -8.02
C VAL A 257 -12.41 16.35 -6.61
N ARG A 258 -12.87 15.39 -5.82
CA ARG A 258 -12.32 15.10 -4.48
C ARG A 258 -10.98 14.36 -4.60
N ASP A 259 -10.05 14.62 -3.68
CA ASP A 259 -8.75 13.95 -3.68
C ASP A 259 -8.23 13.66 -2.26
N SER A 260 -7.18 12.83 -2.18
CA SER A 260 -6.62 12.34 -0.91
C SER A 260 -6.02 13.42 -0.01
N PHE A 261 -5.61 14.57 -0.55
CA PHE A 261 -4.90 15.60 0.23
C PHE A 261 -5.81 16.75 0.68
N HIS A 262 -6.94 16.94 0.03
CA HIS A 262 -7.85 18.06 0.30
C HIS A 262 -9.16 17.64 0.97
N GLU A 263 -9.31 16.35 1.34
CA GLU A 263 -10.43 15.91 2.17
C GLU A 263 -10.24 16.37 3.62
N ASP A 264 -11.23 17.07 4.15
CA ASP A 264 -11.27 17.52 5.56
C ASP A 264 -11.74 16.39 6.49
N ARG A 265 -11.18 15.20 6.31
CA ARG A 265 -11.53 13.98 7.05
C ARG A 265 -10.28 13.17 7.36
N THR A 266 -10.15 12.70 8.59
CA THR A 266 -9.08 11.77 8.96
C THR A 266 -9.28 10.42 8.27
N GLN A 267 -8.26 9.93 7.60
CA GLN A 267 -8.29 8.61 7.00
C GLN A 267 -8.40 7.52 8.08
N ARG A 268 -9.34 6.60 7.89
CA ARG A 268 -9.48 5.43 8.76
C ARG A 268 -8.45 4.38 8.39
N VAL A 269 -7.70 3.95 9.39
CA VAL A 269 -6.63 2.93 9.28
C VAL A 269 -6.81 1.81 10.32
N ASP A 270 -8.03 1.63 10.81
CA ASP A 270 -8.39 0.72 11.90
C ASP A 270 -8.89 -0.66 11.40
N ALA A 271 -8.92 -0.87 10.08
CA ALA A 271 -9.45 -2.09 9.49
C ALA A 271 -8.44 -3.25 9.37
N LEU A 272 -7.15 -2.99 9.61
CA LEU A 272 -6.11 -3.99 9.38
C LEU A 272 -6.33 -5.31 10.14
N PRO A 273 -6.76 -5.35 11.41
CA PRO A 273 -7.04 -6.61 12.10
C PRO A 273 -8.17 -7.42 11.44
N GLU A 274 -9.29 -6.77 11.05
CA GLU A 274 -10.43 -7.41 10.36
C GLU A 274 -9.96 -8.05 9.05
N PHE A 275 -9.26 -7.29 8.22
CA PHE A 275 -8.88 -7.75 6.89
C PHE A 275 -7.68 -8.70 6.89
N ALA A 276 -6.81 -8.64 7.88
CA ALA A 276 -5.79 -9.67 8.08
C ALA A 276 -6.44 -11.03 8.40
N GLN A 277 -7.50 -11.05 9.22
CA GLN A 277 -8.26 -12.29 9.46
C GLN A 277 -8.99 -12.75 8.21
N LEU A 278 -9.60 -11.84 7.44
CA LEU A 278 -10.23 -12.19 6.16
C LEU A 278 -9.21 -12.75 5.15
N ALA A 279 -7.98 -12.25 5.18
CA ALA A 279 -6.90 -12.78 4.33
C ALA A 279 -6.48 -14.19 4.79
N ALA A 280 -6.34 -14.43 6.08
CA ALA A 280 -6.07 -15.76 6.64
C ALA A 280 -7.19 -16.78 6.28
N ASP A 281 -8.43 -16.31 6.21
CA ASP A 281 -9.60 -17.11 5.79
C ASP A 281 -9.71 -17.28 4.26
N GLY A 282 -8.81 -16.71 3.47
CA GLY A 282 -8.87 -16.71 2.00
C GLY A 282 -9.99 -15.86 1.39
N LYS A 283 -10.56 -14.92 2.17
CA LYS A 283 -11.69 -14.06 1.75
C LYS A 283 -11.26 -12.66 1.31
N PHE A 284 -10.00 -12.31 1.51
CA PHE A 284 -9.38 -11.07 1.06
C PHE A 284 -7.95 -11.33 0.59
N THR A 285 -7.50 -10.65 -0.46
CA THR A 285 -6.14 -10.84 -0.97
C THR A 285 -5.63 -9.58 -1.66
N VAL A 286 -4.33 -9.35 -1.59
CA VAL A 286 -3.63 -8.37 -2.41
C VAL A 286 -2.69 -9.11 -3.34
N PRO A 287 -2.81 -8.94 -4.66
CA PRO A 287 -1.98 -9.68 -5.61
C PRO A 287 -0.49 -9.34 -5.43
N ILE A 288 0.33 -10.34 -5.22
CA ILE A 288 1.79 -10.24 -5.20
C ILE A 288 2.31 -10.58 -6.59
N ALA A 289 3.09 -9.67 -7.17
CA ALA A 289 3.68 -9.88 -8.48
C ALA A 289 5.01 -10.63 -8.38
N ARG A 290 5.88 -10.21 -7.46
CA ARG A 290 7.21 -10.78 -7.31
C ARG A 290 7.83 -10.43 -5.97
N THR A 291 8.72 -11.30 -5.49
CA THR A 291 9.57 -11.11 -4.31
C THR A 291 11.03 -11.01 -4.72
N PHE A 292 11.84 -10.30 -3.94
CA PHE A 292 13.27 -10.08 -4.19
C PHE A 292 14.03 -10.14 -2.86
N PRO A 293 15.28 -10.65 -2.85
CA PRO A 293 16.19 -10.38 -1.73
C PRO A 293 16.40 -8.87 -1.53
N LEU A 294 16.76 -8.45 -0.33
CA LEU A 294 17.00 -7.03 -0.05
C LEU A 294 18.04 -6.42 -1.00
N ASP A 295 19.08 -7.16 -1.35
CA ASP A 295 20.16 -6.71 -2.22
C ASP A 295 19.69 -6.44 -3.66
N GLU A 296 18.57 -7.01 -4.09
CA GLU A 296 17.96 -6.81 -5.41
C GLU A 296 16.95 -5.65 -5.45
N TRP A 297 16.93 -4.78 -4.46
CA TRP A 297 15.99 -3.66 -4.37
C TRP A 297 15.95 -2.78 -5.64
N ARG A 298 17.09 -2.62 -6.35
CA ARG A 298 17.14 -1.85 -7.62
C ARG A 298 16.30 -2.50 -8.71
N THR A 299 16.31 -3.82 -8.81
CA THR A 299 15.45 -4.55 -9.77
C THR A 299 13.98 -4.33 -9.46
N ALA A 300 13.60 -4.34 -8.18
CA ALA A 300 12.23 -4.03 -7.77
C ALA A 300 11.84 -2.57 -8.09
N LEU A 301 12.75 -1.61 -7.87
CA LEU A 301 12.57 -0.20 -8.23
C LEU A 301 12.31 -0.05 -9.74
N ASP A 302 13.17 -0.64 -10.58
CA ASP A 302 13.08 -0.52 -12.06
C ASP A 302 11.74 -1.06 -12.58
N ILE A 303 11.28 -2.22 -12.05
CA ILE A 303 9.98 -2.79 -12.41
C ILE A 303 8.84 -1.85 -11.98
N SER A 304 8.93 -1.27 -10.78
CA SER A 304 7.92 -0.36 -10.26
C SER A 304 7.83 0.92 -11.09
N LEU A 305 8.97 1.58 -11.36
CA LEU A 305 9.03 2.80 -12.16
C LEU A 305 8.61 2.57 -13.62
N GLY A 306 8.89 1.38 -14.15
CA GLY A 306 8.45 0.98 -15.49
C GLY A 306 6.92 0.76 -15.62
N GLY A 307 6.15 0.84 -14.51
CA GLY A 307 4.69 0.68 -14.52
C GLY A 307 4.21 -0.74 -14.83
N ASN A 308 5.10 -1.74 -14.76
CA ASN A 308 4.82 -3.12 -15.18
C ASN A 308 4.75 -4.11 -14.02
N ALA A 309 4.67 -3.64 -12.78
CA ALA A 309 4.70 -4.49 -11.59
C ALA A 309 3.56 -5.52 -11.55
N ARG A 310 2.36 -5.15 -12.00
CA ARG A 310 1.17 -6.02 -12.04
C ARG A 310 0.92 -6.74 -10.72
N GLY A 311 0.96 -5.98 -9.61
CA GLY A 311 0.80 -6.46 -8.25
C GLY A 311 1.86 -5.89 -7.32
N LYS A 312 1.80 -6.29 -6.04
CA LYS A 312 2.74 -5.85 -5.02
C LYS A 312 4.12 -6.44 -5.27
N LEU A 313 5.16 -5.62 -5.16
CA LEU A 313 6.54 -6.06 -5.11
C LEU A 313 6.97 -6.10 -3.65
N LEU A 314 7.72 -7.16 -3.25
CA LEU A 314 8.19 -7.29 -1.88
C LEU A 314 9.68 -7.56 -1.82
N LEU A 315 10.33 -6.99 -0.81
CA LEU A 315 11.69 -7.36 -0.41
C LEU A 315 11.64 -8.38 0.72
N LEU A 316 12.53 -9.35 0.68
CA LEU A 316 12.72 -10.40 1.68
C LEU A 316 14.12 -10.27 2.28
N PRO A 317 14.34 -9.46 3.32
CA PRO A 317 15.66 -9.15 3.84
C PRO A 317 16.46 -10.38 4.32
N GLY A 318 15.77 -11.36 4.90
CA GLY A 318 16.39 -12.60 5.41
C GLY A 318 16.81 -13.61 4.33
N THR A 319 16.50 -13.37 3.05
CA THR A 319 16.85 -14.27 1.95
C THR A 319 18.18 -13.81 1.33
N PRO A 320 19.21 -14.66 1.22
CA PRO A 320 20.42 -14.33 0.49
C PRO A 320 20.11 -14.08 -1.00
N ALA A 321 20.89 -13.21 -1.65
CA ALA A 321 20.81 -13.05 -3.09
C ALA A 321 21.02 -14.41 -3.78
N SER A 322 20.20 -14.71 -4.76
CA SER A 322 20.42 -15.90 -5.57
C SER A 322 21.72 -15.71 -6.36
N ASP A 323 22.66 -16.62 -6.20
CA ASP A 323 23.84 -16.68 -7.08
C ASP A 323 23.35 -16.76 -8.53
N ALA A 324 23.57 -15.68 -9.30
CA ALA A 324 23.17 -15.54 -10.69
C ALA A 324 24.15 -16.25 -11.62
#